data_af9a2589c42128075009a9ad38ac54bc
#
_entry.id   af9a2589c42128075009a9ad38ac54bc
#
_cell.length_a   1.000
_cell.length_b   1.000
_cell.length_c   1.000
_cell.angle_alpha   90.00
_cell.angle_beta   90.00
_cell.angle_gamma   90.00
#
_symmetry.space_group_name_H-M   'P 1'
#
loop_
_entity.id
_entity.type
_entity.pdbx_description
1 polymer ?
#
loop_
_entity_poly.entity_id
_entity_poly.type
_entity_poly.pdbx_seq_one_letter_code
_entity_poly.pdbx_strand_id
1 'polypeptide(L)'
;LGHTFAHAYESCLGFSNKLNHGEAVLIGIKNATEFSNKNKILKKKSYNSIMKHLEKIPLNKSFKQLFKKKDISKIISFMKSDKKNNSKNINLILMKNFGRIKTNYQVNQKILKKFLISELNN
;
A
#
# COMPACT_ATOMS: atom_id res chain seq x y z
N LEU A 1 4.42 6.99 -5.62
CA LEU A 1 3.22 6.61 -4.91
C LEU A 1 3.08 5.09 -4.87
N GLY A 2 2.87 4.53 -3.72
CA GLY A 2 2.72 3.09 -3.57
C GLY A 2 4.03 2.30 -3.56
N HIS A 3 5.17 2.95 -3.69
CA HIS A 3 6.48 2.28 -3.77
C HIS A 3 6.82 1.53 -2.48
N THR A 4 6.53 2.10 -1.33
CA THR A 4 6.81 1.46 -0.05
C THR A 4 6.02 0.16 0.08
N PHE A 5 4.74 0.18 -0.29
CA PHE A 5 3.91 -1.02 -0.30
C PHE A 5 4.43 -2.03 -1.34
N ALA A 6 4.66 -1.57 -2.57
CA ALA A 6 5.08 -2.45 -3.66
C ALA A 6 6.38 -3.17 -3.35
N HIS A 7 7.37 -2.44 -2.86
CA HIS A 7 8.66 -3.02 -2.51
C HIS A 7 8.54 -4.06 -1.41
N ALA A 8 7.72 -3.78 -0.41
CA ALA A 8 7.46 -4.73 0.68
C ALA A 8 6.78 -6.00 0.17
N TYR A 9 5.84 -5.87 -0.75
CA TYR A 9 5.15 -7.02 -1.32
C TYR A 9 6.10 -7.90 -2.14
N GLU A 10 6.92 -7.28 -2.98
CA GLU A 10 7.92 -8.01 -3.75
C GLU A 10 8.90 -8.74 -2.84
N SER A 11 9.37 -8.06 -1.80
CA SER A 11 10.32 -8.65 -0.84
C SER A 11 9.68 -9.81 -0.07
N CYS A 12 8.44 -9.65 0.34
CA CYS A 12 7.71 -10.71 1.07
C CYS A 12 7.55 -11.97 0.23
N LEU A 13 7.36 -11.83 -1.08
CA LEU A 13 7.22 -12.94 -2.01
C LEU A 13 8.57 -13.42 -2.56
N GLY A 14 9.67 -12.84 -2.12
CA GLY A 14 11.01 -13.22 -2.54
C GLY A 14 11.30 -12.91 -4.00
N PHE A 15 10.67 -11.89 -4.55
CA PHE A 15 10.82 -11.51 -5.96
C PHE A 15 10.51 -12.66 -6.92
N SER A 16 9.54 -13.49 -6.54
CA SER A 16 9.14 -14.66 -7.32
C SER A 16 8.22 -14.27 -8.49
N ASN A 17 7.93 -15.26 -9.34
CA ASN A 17 7.02 -15.07 -10.48
C ASN A 17 5.55 -14.88 -10.07
N LYS A 18 5.24 -15.00 -8.78
CA LYS A 18 3.87 -14.80 -8.29
C LYS A 18 3.38 -13.38 -8.48
N LEU A 19 4.30 -12.42 -8.52
CA LEU A 19 3.97 -11.01 -8.63
C LEU A 19 5.09 -10.30 -9.37
N ASN A 20 4.80 -9.75 -10.54
CA ASN A 20 5.79 -8.95 -11.25
C ASN A 20 5.79 -7.51 -10.72
N HIS A 21 6.81 -6.75 -11.08
CA HIS A 21 6.99 -5.39 -10.56
C HIS A 21 5.80 -4.49 -10.87
N GLY A 22 5.29 -4.53 -12.10
CA GLY A 22 4.14 -3.70 -12.49
C GLY A 22 2.90 -4.03 -11.68
N GLU A 23 2.66 -5.31 -11.43
CA GLU A 23 1.54 -5.75 -10.59
C GLU A 23 1.71 -5.29 -9.15
N ALA A 24 2.93 -5.37 -8.62
CA ALA A 24 3.23 -4.91 -7.27
C ALA A 24 2.97 -3.41 -7.14
N VAL A 25 3.37 -2.63 -8.13
CA VAL A 25 3.13 -1.18 -8.14
C VAL A 25 1.64 -0.87 -8.16
N LEU A 26 0.86 -1.57 -8.98
CA LEU A 26 -0.59 -1.35 -9.04
C LEU A 26 -1.28 -1.67 -7.73
N ILE A 27 -0.94 -2.80 -7.11
CA ILE A 27 -1.50 -3.17 -5.81
C ILE A 27 -1.07 -2.15 -4.75
N GLY A 28 0.19 -1.71 -4.81
CA GLY A 28 0.71 -0.70 -3.90
C GLY A 28 -0.01 0.63 -4.02
N ILE A 29 -0.27 1.08 -5.24
CA ILE A 29 -1.02 2.33 -5.48
C ILE A 29 -2.44 2.19 -4.94
N LYS A 30 -3.07 1.06 -5.19
CA LYS A 30 -4.43 0.79 -4.72
C LYS A 30 -4.49 0.83 -3.19
N ASN A 31 -3.54 0.19 -2.52
CA ASN A 31 -3.49 0.17 -1.07
C ASN A 31 -3.15 1.55 -0.49
N ALA A 32 -2.26 2.29 -1.13
CA ALA A 32 -1.95 3.66 -0.70
C ALA A 32 -3.18 4.56 -0.82
N THR A 33 -3.94 4.40 -1.88
CA THR A 33 -5.17 5.16 -2.12
C THR A 33 -6.23 4.81 -1.07
N GLU A 34 -6.42 3.52 -0.80
CA GLU A 34 -7.35 3.06 0.24
C GLU A 34 -6.96 3.57 1.62
N PHE A 35 -5.68 3.49 1.95
CA PHE A 35 -5.17 3.99 3.23
C PHE A 35 -5.43 5.48 3.38
N SER A 36 -5.15 6.25 2.33
CA SER A 36 -5.36 7.70 2.34
C SER A 36 -6.82 8.06 2.52
N ASN A 37 -7.72 7.29 1.91
CA ASN A 37 -9.16 7.49 2.09
C ASN A 37 -9.62 7.16 3.50
N LYS A 38 -9.20 6.02 4.03
CA LYS A 38 -9.61 5.57 5.37
C LYS A 38 -9.10 6.50 6.47
N ASN A 39 -7.96 7.13 6.24
CA ASN A 39 -7.37 8.06 7.21
C ASN A 39 -7.66 9.53 6.90
N LYS A 40 -8.60 9.77 6.01
CA LYS A 40 -9.10 11.11 5.67
C LYS A 40 -8.01 12.06 5.16
N ILE A 41 -6.97 11.50 4.55
CA ILE A 41 -5.89 12.27 3.93
C ILE A 41 -6.31 12.70 2.53
N LEU A 42 -6.95 11.78 1.80
CA LEU A 42 -7.40 11.99 0.43
C LEU A 42 -8.88 12.35 0.42
N LYS A 43 -9.23 13.39 -0.34
CA LYS A 43 -10.63 13.79 -0.48
C LYS A 43 -11.42 12.70 -1.18
N LYS A 44 -12.68 12.51 -0.75
CA LYS A 44 -13.55 11.47 -1.28
C LYS A 44 -13.73 11.54 -2.79
N LYS A 45 -13.87 12.73 -3.33
CA LYS A 45 -14.00 12.95 -4.77
C LYS A 45 -12.76 12.47 -5.53
N SER A 46 -11.58 12.78 -5.01
CA SER A 46 -10.32 12.34 -5.60
C SER A 46 -10.15 10.83 -5.47
N TYR A 47 -10.52 10.28 -4.32
CA TYR A 47 -10.51 8.83 -4.11
C TYR A 47 -11.36 8.10 -5.17
N ASN A 48 -12.59 8.56 -5.37
CA ASN A 48 -13.49 7.94 -6.33
C ASN A 48 -12.93 8.01 -7.75
N SER A 49 -12.32 9.13 -8.14
CA SER A 49 -11.70 9.28 -9.46
C SER A 49 -10.53 8.32 -9.66
N ILE A 50 -9.65 8.22 -8.67
CA ILE A 50 -8.48 7.35 -8.73
C ILE A 50 -8.92 5.88 -8.82
N MET A 51 -9.85 5.47 -7.98
CA MET A 51 -10.32 4.08 -7.97
C MET A 51 -11.00 3.71 -9.29
N LYS A 52 -11.74 4.65 -9.88
CA LYS A 52 -12.38 4.43 -11.17
C LYS A 52 -11.33 4.20 -12.27
N HIS A 53 -10.22 4.94 -12.25
CA HIS A 53 -9.13 4.72 -13.18
C HIS A 53 -8.46 3.37 -12.96
N LEU A 54 -8.20 3.01 -11.71
CA LEU A 54 -7.54 1.75 -11.38
C LEU A 54 -8.38 0.54 -11.80
N GLU A 55 -9.69 0.64 -11.71
CA GLU A 55 -10.59 -0.45 -12.12
C GLU A 55 -10.50 -0.78 -13.61
N LYS A 56 -10.07 0.18 -14.44
CA LYS A 56 -9.90 -0.02 -15.88
C LYS A 56 -8.64 -0.79 -16.23
N ILE A 57 -7.71 -0.92 -15.30
CA ILE A 57 -6.44 -1.61 -15.53
C ILE A 57 -6.63 -3.08 -15.19
N PRO A 58 -6.42 -4.00 -16.16
CA PRO A 58 -6.58 -5.43 -15.88
C PRO A 58 -5.52 -5.91 -14.88
N LEU A 59 -5.99 -6.43 -13.76
CA LEU A 59 -5.14 -7.00 -12.74
C LEU A 59 -5.82 -8.23 -12.19
N ASN A 60 -5.24 -9.39 -12.45
CA ASN A 60 -5.83 -10.67 -12.05
C ASN A 60 -5.48 -11.09 -10.62
N LYS A 61 -4.67 -10.30 -9.95
CA LYS A 61 -4.18 -10.62 -8.61
C LYS A 61 -4.62 -9.54 -7.63
N SER A 62 -5.03 -9.97 -6.45
CA SER A 62 -5.44 -9.04 -5.39
C SER A 62 -4.58 -9.29 -4.15
N PHE A 63 -4.57 -8.30 -3.26
CA PHE A 63 -3.82 -8.40 -2.01
C PHE A 63 -4.20 -9.66 -1.23
N LYS A 64 -5.51 -9.90 -1.06
CA LYS A 64 -5.97 -11.05 -0.27
C LYS A 64 -5.69 -12.40 -0.92
N GLN A 65 -5.50 -12.45 -2.24
CA GLN A 65 -5.11 -13.68 -2.92
C GLN A 65 -3.64 -13.98 -2.74
N LEU A 66 -2.80 -12.95 -2.64
CA LEU A 66 -1.36 -13.09 -2.54
C LEU A 66 -0.87 -13.27 -1.12
N PHE A 67 -1.56 -12.67 -0.14
CA PHE A 67 -1.09 -12.61 1.23
C PHE A 67 -2.13 -13.13 2.20
N LYS A 68 -1.63 -13.64 3.33
CA LYS A 68 -2.45 -14.12 4.44
C LYS A 68 -2.09 -13.33 5.70
N LYS A 69 -2.89 -13.47 6.73
CA LYS A 69 -2.66 -12.78 8.00
C LYS A 69 -1.24 -12.99 8.54
N LYS A 70 -0.70 -14.19 8.36
CA LYS A 70 0.67 -14.53 8.80
C LYS A 70 1.74 -13.71 8.09
N ASP A 71 1.44 -13.18 6.91
CA ASP A 71 2.41 -12.40 6.12
C ASP A 71 2.49 -10.95 6.54
N ILE A 72 1.49 -10.44 7.27
CA ILE A 72 1.38 -9.01 7.57
C ILE A 72 2.59 -8.50 8.37
N SER A 73 3.01 -9.24 9.39
CA SER A 73 4.18 -8.83 10.18
C SER A 73 5.45 -8.75 9.34
N LYS A 74 5.60 -9.66 8.38
CA LYS A 74 6.74 -9.68 7.47
C LYS A 74 6.69 -8.47 6.52
N ILE A 75 5.51 -8.17 5.99
CA ILE A 75 5.32 -6.99 5.14
C ILE A 75 5.69 -5.71 5.91
N ILE A 76 5.19 -5.57 7.12
CA ILE A 76 5.50 -4.41 7.97
C ILE A 76 7.01 -4.32 8.22
N SER A 77 7.65 -5.44 8.47
CA SER A 77 9.11 -5.49 8.67
C SER A 77 9.86 -4.95 7.46
N PHE A 78 9.46 -5.34 6.25
CA PHE A 78 10.09 -4.81 5.04
C PHE A 78 9.83 -3.32 4.84
N MET A 79 8.64 -2.85 5.19
CA MET A 79 8.34 -1.42 5.10
C MET A 79 9.19 -0.60 6.08
N LYS A 80 9.50 -1.16 7.23
CA LYS A 80 10.34 -0.52 8.24
C LYS A 80 11.82 -0.51 7.88
N SER A 81 12.27 -1.38 6.99
CA SER A 81 13.69 -1.46 6.63
C SER A 81 14.13 -0.36 5.68
N ASP A 82 13.21 0.49 5.22
CA ASP A 82 13.56 1.68 4.47
C ASP A 82 14.43 2.59 5.37
N LYS A 83 15.49 3.13 4.80
CA LYS A 83 16.50 3.94 5.51
C LYS A 83 15.94 5.11 6.31
N LYS A 84 14.80 5.65 5.90
CA LYS A 84 14.21 6.84 6.51
C LYS A 84 13.24 6.49 7.63
N ASN A 85 12.99 5.23 7.86
CA ASN A 85 12.02 4.81 8.85
C ASN A 85 12.71 4.52 10.17
N ASN A 86 12.19 5.09 11.25
CA ASN A 86 12.63 4.72 12.59
C ASN A 86 11.82 3.50 13.06
N SER A 87 12.10 3.03 14.28
CA SER A 87 11.57 1.77 14.78
C SER A 87 10.04 1.69 14.92
N LYS A 88 9.35 2.82 14.98
CA LYS A 88 7.91 2.85 15.27
C LYS A 88 7.06 3.39 14.13
N ASN A 89 7.64 4.21 13.28
CA ASN A 89 6.90 4.87 12.21
C ASN A 89 7.41 4.45 10.84
N ILE A 90 6.51 4.44 9.89
CA ILE A 90 6.80 4.11 8.50
C ILE A 90 6.46 5.33 7.66
N ASN A 91 7.39 5.73 6.80
CA ASN A 91 7.18 6.84 5.89
C ASN A 91 6.45 6.36 4.65
N LEU A 92 5.34 7.03 4.33
CA LEU A 92 4.60 6.76 3.11
C LEU A 92 4.54 8.03 2.27
N ILE A 93 4.53 7.84 0.96
CA ILE A 93 4.24 8.92 0.02
C ILE A 93 2.77 8.76 -0.36
N LEU A 94 1.96 9.73 0.06
CA LEU A 94 0.52 9.67 -0.12
C LEU A 94 0.01 10.87 -0.91
N MET A 95 -1.09 10.67 -1.61
CA MET A 95 -1.74 11.72 -2.39
C MET A 95 -2.84 12.35 -1.56
N LYS A 96 -2.81 13.69 -1.44
CA LYS A 96 -3.83 14.44 -0.71
C LYS A 96 -5.04 14.75 -1.59
N ASN A 97 -4.76 15.20 -2.82
CA ASN A 97 -5.77 15.47 -3.85
C ASN A 97 -5.27 14.88 -5.15
N PHE A 98 -6.17 14.73 -6.12
CA PHE A 98 -5.76 14.31 -7.44
C PHE A 98 -4.68 15.27 -7.99
N GLY A 99 -3.51 14.71 -8.30
CA GLY A 99 -2.39 15.49 -8.80
C GLY A 99 -1.52 16.14 -7.73
N ARG A 100 -1.86 16.05 -6.45
CA ARG A 100 -1.04 16.57 -5.36
C ARG A 100 -0.51 15.43 -4.50
N ILE A 101 0.80 15.33 -4.43
CA ILE A 101 1.48 14.30 -3.66
C ILE A 101 1.93 14.88 -2.33
N LYS A 102 1.56 14.23 -1.24
CA LYS A 102 2.06 14.55 0.09
C LYS A 102 3.20 13.59 0.40
N THR A 103 4.42 14.11 0.44
CA THR A 103 5.60 13.30 0.74
C THR A 103 5.81 13.15 2.24
N ASN A 104 6.48 12.07 2.65
CA ASN A 104 6.92 11.86 4.03
C ASN A 104 5.80 11.88 5.07
N TYR A 105 4.68 11.23 4.76
CA TYR A 105 3.63 11.01 5.74
C TYR A 105 4.06 9.86 6.65
N GLN A 106 4.26 10.15 7.93
CA GLN A 106 4.67 9.14 8.90
C GLN A 106 3.47 8.46 9.51
N VAL A 107 3.49 7.13 9.48
CA VAL A 107 2.39 6.31 9.98
C VAL A 107 2.92 5.37 11.06
N ASN A 108 2.20 5.28 12.17
CA ASN A 108 2.52 4.31 13.21
C ASN A 108 2.32 2.89 12.65
N GLN A 109 3.26 2.00 12.93
CA GLN A 109 3.20 0.62 12.40
C GLN A 109 1.94 -0.13 12.82
N LYS A 110 1.38 0.16 13.99
CA LYS A 110 0.16 -0.49 14.46
C LYS A 110 -1.05 -0.11 13.62
N ILE A 111 -1.13 1.15 13.22
CA ILE A 111 -2.21 1.65 12.36
C ILE A 111 -2.10 0.99 10.99
N LEU A 112 -0.89 0.92 10.45
CA LEU A 112 -0.66 0.32 9.14
C LEU A 112 -0.93 -1.18 9.15
N LYS A 113 -0.52 -1.87 10.20
CA LYS A 113 -0.81 -3.29 10.36
C LYS A 113 -2.31 -3.55 10.39
N LYS A 114 -3.05 -2.74 11.15
CA LYS A 114 -4.50 -2.84 11.25
C LYS A 114 -5.17 -2.62 9.89
N PHE A 115 -4.67 -1.65 9.14
CA PHE A 115 -5.16 -1.39 7.79
C PHE A 115 -4.95 -2.60 6.87
N LEU A 116 -3.75 -3.16 6.85
CA LEU A 116 -3.44 -4.30 5.99
C LEU A 116 -4.29 -5.53 6.35
N ILE A 117 -4.52 -5.75 7.64
CA ILE A 117 -5.40 -6.83 8.08
C ILE A 117 -6.82 -6.60 7.55
N SER A 118 -7.30 -5.36 7.59
CA SER A 118 -8.64 -5.05 7.07
C SER A 118 -8.73 -5.29 5.57
N GLU A 119 -7.65 -5.08 4.82
CA GLU A 119 -7.62 -5.33 3.38
C GLU A 119 -7.69 -6.82 3.04
N LEU A 120 -7.29 -7.69 3.96
CA LEU A 120 -7.44 -9.14 3.77
C LEU A 120 -8.91 -9.58 3.86
N ASN A 121 -9.74 -8.79 4.52
CA ASN A 121 -11.16 -9.12 4.74
C ASN A 121 -12.09 -8.48 3.71
N ASN A 122 -11.54 -7.70 2.81
CA ASN A 122 -12.35 -7.02 1.78
C ASN A 122 -12.52 -7.86 0.52
#